data_11e7e55cb6243cd51e479bc6a2e830e3
#
_entry.id   11e7e55cb6243cd51e479bc6a2e830e3
#
_cell.length_a   1.000
_cell.length_b   1.000
_cell.length_c   1.000
_cell.angle_alpha   90.00
_cell.angle_beta   90.00
_cell.angle_gamma   90.00
#
_symmetry.space_group_name_H-M   'P 1'
#
loop_
_entity.id
_entity.type
_entity.pdbx_description
1 polymer ?
#
loop_
_entity_poly.entity_id
_entity_poly.type
_entity_poly.pdbx_seq_one_letter_code
_entity_poly.pdbx_strand_id
1 'polypeptide(L)'
;MFFNFENFCLLHLSKLSCYYLIEVRDRLAIDDLISFLKKKGFRDTLEVLINSKGHKIDKHSFYNELNKFSYYNSYFRVKEDLIERGLITIEQNNKKKFVKLTSKGLDVYNRLEEINNLINNK
;
A
#
# COMPACT_ATOMS: atom_id res chain seq x y z
N MET A 1 2.50 -24.65 -11.03
CA MET A 1 2.68 -24.20 -11.47
C MET A 1 2.58 -23.78 -11.84
N PHE A 2 2.50 -24.16 -12.23
CA PHE A 2 2.53 -23.72 -12.84
C PHE A 2 2.15 -23.78 -13.49
N PHE A 3 1.60 -23.93 -13.94
CA PHE A 3 1.13 -23.84 -14.79
C PHE A 3 0.99 -24.18 -15.49
N ASN A 4 0.29 -24.09 -15.48
CA ASN A 4 0.33 -24.71 -16.50
C ASN A 4 0.21 -24.06 -17.68
N PHE A 5 0.58 -23.00 -17.69
CA PHE A 5 0.57 -22.45 -18.87
C PHE A 5 1.52 -23.01 -19.80
N GLU A 6 2.13 -24.02 -19.42
CA GLU A 6 2.96 -24.68 -20.36
C GLU A 6 2.14 -25.25 -21.47
N ASN A 7 0.85 -25.41 -21.25
CA ASN A 7 0.06 -25.93 -22.34
C ASN A 7 -0.23 -24.93 -23.38
N PHE A 8 -0.23 -23.65 -23.08
CA PHE A 8 -0.54 -22.79 -24.13
C PHE A 8 0.65 -22.13 -24.68
N CYS A 9 1.72 -22.14 -23.99
CA CYS A 9 2.95 -21.79 -24.62
C CYS A 9 3.64 -23.05 -25.05
N LEU A 10 2.91 -24.03 -25.59
CA LEU A 10 3.44 -25.30 -25.73
C LEU A 10 4.59 -25.42 -26.64
N LEU A 11 4.69 -24.60 -27.59
CA LEU A 11 5.90 -24.60 -28.34
C LEU A 11 6.96 -24.03 -27.46
N HIS A 12 8.07 -24.65 -27.39
CA HIS A 12 9.07 -24.26 -26.43
C HIS A 12 9.51 -22.82 -26.55
N LEU A 13 9.63 -22.31 -27.75
CA LEU A 13 10.00 -20.91 -27.92
C LEU A 13 8.96 -19.99 -27.37
N SER A 14 7.72 -20.27 -27.63
CA SER A 14 6.62 -19.46 -27.13
C SER A 14 6.58 -19.53 -25.63
N LYS A 15 6.80 -20.70 -25.08
CA LYS A 15 6.80 -20.87 -23.64
C LYS A 15 7.88 -20.03 -22.98
N LEU A 16 9.08 -20.04 -23.52
CA LEU A 16 10.16 -19.24 -22.97
C LEU A 16 9.85 -17.74 -23.04
N SER A 17 9.25 -17.31 -24.13
CA SER A 17 8.86 -15.93 -24.28
C SER A 17 7.84 -15.53 -23.23
N CYS A 18 6.88 -16.41 -22.97
CA CYS A 18 5.88 -16.14 -21.95
C CYS A 18 6.51 -16.01 -20.58
N TYR A 19 7.41 -16.88 -20.24
CA TYR A 19 8.11 -16.80 -18.97
C TYR A 19 8.89 -15.51 -18.86
N TYR A 20 9.58 -15.16 -19.89
CA TYR A 20 10.39 -13.95 -19.87
C TYR A 20 9.52 -12.72 -19.65
N LEU A 21 8.39 -12.63 -20.34
CA LEU A 21 7.49 -11.51 -20.20
C LEU A 21 6.88 -11.43 -18.79
N ILE A 22 6.56 -12.57 -18.22
CA ILE A 22 6.01 -12.61 -16.88
C ILE A 22 7.06 -12.15 -15.88
N GLU A 23 8.29 -12.58 -16.02
CA GLU A 23 9.36 -12.13 -15.13
C GLU A 23 9.56 -10.63 -15.17
N VAL A 24 9.58 -10.06 -16.37
CA VAL A 24 9.74 -8.61 -16.50
C VAL A 24 8.58 -7.88 -15.87
N ARG A 25 7.37 -8.38 -16.07
CA ARG A 25 6.18 -7.76 -15.50
C ARG A 25 6.21 -7.83 -13.98
N ASP A 26 6.61 -8.94 -13.40
CA ASP A 26 6.71 -9.07 -11.95
C ASP A 26 7.74 -8.12 -11.38
N ARG A 27 8.84 -7.95 -12.08
CA ARG A 27 9.88 -7.02 -11.64
C ARG A 27 9.37 -5.60 -11.63
N LEU A 28 8.64 -5.20 -12.67
CA LEU A 28 8.06 -3.86 -12.74
C LEU A 28 7.04 -3.63 -11.64
N ALA A 29 6.25 -4.67 -11.33
CA ALA A 29 5.27 -4.56 -10.26
C ALA A 29 5.92 -4.37 -8.90
N ILE A 30 7.04 -5.06 -8.65
CA ILE A 30 7.76 -4.91 -7.39
C ILE A 30 8.42 -3.54 -7.31
N ASP A 31 8.96 -3.04 -8.41
CA ASP A 31 9.56 -1.71 -8.43
C ASP A 31 8.51 -0.65 -8.13
N ASP A 32 7.32 -0.79 -8.69
CA ASP A 32 6.21 0.11 -8.41
C ASP A 32 5.83 0.07 -6.94
N LEU A 33 5.76 -1.12 -6.38
CA LEU A 33 5.43 -1.30 -4.98
C LEU A 33 6.47 -0.61 -4.09
N ILE A 34 7.74 -0.83 -4.35
CA ILE A 34 8.81 -0.23 -3.56
C ILE A 34 8.75 1.28 -3.67
N SER A 35 8.54 1.82 -4.87
CA SER A 35 8.39 3.26 -5.06
C SER A 35 7.25 3.83 -4.24
N PHE A 36 6.13 3.11 -4.22
CA PHE A 36 4.97 3.54 -3.46
C PHE A 36 5.25 3.52 -1.95
N LEU A 37 5.88 2.45 -1.47
CA LEU A 37 6.17 2.30 -0.05
C LEU A 37 7.20 3.32 0.45
N LYS A 38 8.04 3.82 -0.44
CA LYS A 38 9.05 4.82 -0.06
C LYS A 38 8.46 6.20 0.14
N LYS A 39 7.24 6.43 -0.32
CA LYS A 39 6.64 7.76 -0.17
C LYS A 39 6.36 8.05 1.29
N LYS A 40 6.80 9.21 1.70
CA LYS A 40 6.67 9.60 3.10
C LYS A 40 5.21 9.66 3.54
N GLY A 41 4.35 10.14 2.66
CA GLY A 41 2.93 10.24 2.97
C GLY A 41 2.28 8.91 3.23
N PHE A 42 2.75 7.84 2.57
CA PHE A 42 2.25 6.50 2.82
C PHE A 42 2.52 6.09 4.27
N ARG A 43 3.78 6.21 4.68
CA ARG A 43 4.19 5.79 6.01
C ARG A 43 3.50 6.63 7.09
N ASP A 44 3.55 7.95 6.93
CA ASP A 44 3.02 8.85 7.93
C ASP A 44 1.50 8.67 8.11
N THR A 45 0.79 8.47 6.99
CA THR A 45 -0.65 8.26 7.03
C THR A 45 -1.00 6.98 7.78
N LEU A 46 -0.32 5.89 7.47
CA LEU A 46 -0.58 4.63 8.15
C LEU A 46 -0.25 4.74 9.64
N GLU A 47 0.83 5.39 9.97
CA GLU A 47 1.23 5.52 11.36
C GLU A 47 0.20 6.30 12.18
N VAL A 48 -0.28 7.40 11.65
CA VAL A 48 -1.30 8.18 12.34
C VAL A 48 -2.57 7.36 12.53
N LEU A 49 -3.00 6.66 11.48
CA LEU A 49 -4.23 5.88 11.56
C LEU A 49 -4.12 4.67 12.47
N ILE A 50 -2.97 4.02 12.49
CA ILE A 50 -2.75 2.87 13.37
C ILE A 50 -2.80 3.32 14.84
N ASN A 51 -2.26 4.48 15.12
CA ASN A 51 -2.23 4.99 16.49
C ASN A 51 -3.54 5.64 16.90
N SER A 52 -4.47 5.82 15.98
CA SER A 52 -5.76 6.44 16.29
C SER A 52 -6.72 5.40 16.85
N LYS A 53 -7.59 5.85 17.73
CA LYS A 53 -8.58 4.97 18.35
C LYS A 53 -9.57 4.48 17.27
N GLY A 54 -9.71 3.17 17.16
CA GLY A 54 -10.59 2.61 16.14
C GLY A 54 -10.09 2.78 14.73
N HIS A 55 -8.83 3.17 14.56
CA HIS A 55 -8.20 3.41 13.26
C HIS A 55 -8.97 4.42 12.42
N LYS A 56 -9.57 5.37 13.09
CA LYS A 56 -10.38 6.40 12.45
C LYS A 56 -10.14 7.71 13.16
N ILE A 57 -10.01 8.79 12.41
CA ILE A 57 -9.68 10.07 12.97
C ILE A 57 -10.33 11.16 12.12
N ASP A 58 -10.81 12.22 12.75
CA ASP A 58 -11.41 13.29 11.98
C ASP A 58 -10.32 14.04 11.20
N LYS A 59 -10.74 14.67 10.12
CA LYS A 59 -9.81 15.29 9.17
C LYS A 59 -8.90 16.32 9.83
N HIS A 60 -9.48 17.14 10.70
CA HIS A 60 -8.70 18.21 11.35
C HIS A 60 -7.61 17.63 12.25
N SER A 61 -7.97 16.67 13.09
CA SER A 61 -7.00 16.02 13.97
C SER A 61 -5.95 15.25 13.17
N PHE A 62 -6.38 14.66 12.06
CA PHE A 62 -5.48 13.93 11.17
C PHE A 62 -4.38 14.85 10.65
N TYR A 63 -4.76 16.04 10.18
CA TYR A 63 -3.77 16.99 9.67
C TYR A 63 -2.85 17.47 10.79
N ASN A 64 -3.39 17.67 11.98
CA ASN A 64 -2.57 18.07 13.13
C ASN A 64 -1.53 16.99 13.46
N GLU A 65 -1.94 15.73 13.45
CA GLU A 65 -1.01 14.64 13.72
C GLU A 65 0.04 14.49 12.62
N LEU A 66 -0.39 14.66 11.36
CA LEU A 66 0.57 14.59 10.26
C LEU A 66 1.64 15.67 10.36
N ASN A 67 1.25 16.84 10.79
CA ASN A 67 2.18 17.95 10.90
C ASN A 67 3.28 17.73 11.94
N LYS A 68 3.10 16.79 12.83
CA LYS A 68 4.15 16.41 13.77
C LYS A 68 5.28 15.65 13.11
N PHE A 69 4.98 14.96 12.00
CA PHE A 69 5.98 14.20 11.27
C PHE A 69 6.46 14.96 10.05
N SER A 70 5.54 15.56 9.32
CA SER A 70 5.85 16.29 8.10
C SER A 70 4.64 17.13 7.75
N TYR A 71 4.75 17.90 6.67
CA TYR A 71 3.59 18.64 6.21
C TYR A 71 2.54 17.70 5.66
N TYR A 72 1.28 18.06 5.86
CA TYR A 72 0.19 17.26 5.32
C TYR A 72 0.23 17.17 3.79
N ASN A 73 1.04 17.96 3.14
CA ASN A 73 1.21 17.85 1.68
C ASN A 73 1.72 16.48 1.26
N SER A 74 2.48 15.81 2.11
CA SER A 74 2.94 14.44 1.81
C SER A 74 1.75 13.51 1.65
N TYR A 75 0.76 13.68 2.51
CA TYR A 75 -0.46 12.90 2.44
C TYR A 75 -1.22 13.18 1.15
N PHE A 76 -1.34 14.44 0.76
CA PHE A 76 -2.08 14.77 -0.45
C PHE A 76 -1.46 14.15 -1.70
N ARG A 77 -0.18 13.92 -1.70
CA ARG A 77 0.50 13.29 -2.83
C ARG A 77 0.16 11.81 -2.98
N VAL A 78 -0.22 11.14 -1.90
CA VAL A 78 -0.52 9.72 -1.94
C VAL A 78 -1.99 9.42 -1.65
N LYS A 79 -2.78 10.42 -1.34
CA LYS A 79 -4.16 10.23 -0.94
C LYS A 79 -4.97 9.43 -1.96
N GLU A 80 -4.90 9.83 -3.23
CA GLU A 80 -5.65 9.14 -4.27
C GLU A 80 -5.20 7.70 -4.43
N ASP A 81 -3.89 7.47 -4.37
CA ASP A 81 -3.35 6.11 -4.46
C ASP A 81 -3.82 5.25 -3.30
N LEU A 82 -3.85 5.81 -2.11
CA LEU A 82 -4.29 5.07 -0.94
C LEU A 82 -5.76 4.68 -1.04
N ILE A 83 -6.58 5.60 -1.54
CA ILE A 83 -8.01 5.34 -1.71
C ILE A 83 -8.23 4.32 -2.81
N GLU A 84 -7.56 4.48 -3.94
CA GLU A 84 -7.69 3.55 -5.06
C GLU A 84 -7.27 2.14 -4.70
N ARG A 85 -6.22 2.02 -3.91
CA ARG A 85 -5.73 0.71 -3.49
C ARG A 85 -6.56 0.13 -2.34
N GLY A 86 -7.53 0.89 -1.84
CA GLY A 86 -8.42 0.40 -0.81
C GLY A 86 -7.82 0.34 0.58
N LEU A 87 -6.76 1.11 0.81
CA LEU A 87 -6.08 1.10 2.10
C LEU A 87 -6.72 2.05 3.10
N ILE A 88 -7.30 3.13 2.63
CA ILE A 88 -8.02 4.07 3.48
C ILE A 88 -9.34 4.43 2.83
N THR A 89 -10.27 4.93 3.63
CA THR A 89 -11.52 5.48 3.14
C THR A 89 -11.75 6.82 3.81
N ILE A 90 -12.52 7.67 3.13
CA ILE A 90 -12.93 8.95 3.66
C ILE A 90 -14.42 8.83 3.96
N GLU A 91 -14.79 8.98 5.20
CA GLU A 91 -16.19 8.92 5.60
C GLU A 91 -16.67 10.31 5.97
N GLN A 92 -17.92 10.59 5.69
CA GLN A 92 -18.52 11.85 6.07
C GLN A 92 -19.73 11.56 6.96
N ASN A 93 -19.75 12.20 8.12
CA ASN A 93 -20.82 12.00 9.08
C ASN A 93 -21.15 13.36 9.68
N ASN A 94 -22.39 13.83 9.50
CA ASN A 94 -22.85 15.10 10.07
C ASN A 94 -21.90 16.26 9.83
N LYS A 95 -21.54 16.49 8.59
CA LYS A 95 -20.66 17.58 8.19
C LYS A 95 -19.20 17.41 8.58
N LYS A 96 -18.87 16.34 9.28
CA LYS A 96 -17.46 16.04 9.59
C LYS A 96 -16.95 14.97 8.69
N LYS A 97 -15.72 15.12 8.24
CA LYS A 97 -15.05 14.11 7.44
C LYS A 97 -14.04 13.37 8.31
N PHE A 98 -13.98 12.09 8.10
CA PHE A 98 -13.06 11.22 8.84
C PHE A 98 -12.19 10.44 7.86
N VAL A 99 -10.96 10.23 8.25
CA VAL A 99 -10.07 9.33 7.51
C VAL A 99 -10.03 8.03 8.29
N LYS A 100 -10.27 6.94 7.60
CA LYS A 100 -10.36 5.64 8.25
C LYS A 100 -9.46 4.64 7.55
N LEU A 101 -8.73 3.86 8.33
CA LEU A 101 -7.93 2.76 7.81
C LEU A 101 -8.85 1.58 7.56
N THR A 102 -8.75 0.97 6.38
CA THR A 102 -9.58 -0.18 6.05
C THR A 102 -8.97 -1.46 6.64
N SER A 103 -9.75 -2.53 6.63
CA SER A 103 -9.22 -3.85 7.01
C SER A 103 -8.03 -4.23 6.16
N LYS A 104 -8.11 -3.90 4.87
CA LYS A 104 -7.02 -4.17 3.94
C LYS A 104 -5.79 -3.34 4.32
N GLY A 105 -6.00 -2.07 4.69
CA GLY A 105 -4.88 -1.22 5.11
C GLY A 105 -4.21 -1.75 6.36
N LEU A 106 -5.00 -2.21 7.32
CA LEU A 106 -4.46 -2.79 8.54
C LEU A 106 -3.67 -4.06 8.24
N ASP A 107 -4.21 -4.89 7.36
CA ASP A 107 -3.55 -6.13 6.96
C ASP A 107 -2.21 -5.83 6.28
N VAL A 108 -2.19 -4.84 5.40
CA VAL A 108 -0.95 -4.43 4.73
C VAL A 108 0.07 -3.95 5.76
N TYR A 109 -0.36 -3.15 6.72
CA TYR A 109 0.56 -2.65 7.75
C TYR A 109 1.15 -3.81 8.55
N ASN A 110 0.31 -4.76 8.96
CA ASN A 110 0.78 -5.91 9.74
C ASN A 110 1.77 -6.75 8.95
N ARG A 111 1.53 -6.93 7.67
CA ARG A 111 2.43 -7.71 6.83
C ARG A 111 3.75 -6.99 6.60
N LEU A 112 3.71 -5.66 6.50
CA LEU A 112 4.94 -4.89 6.39
C LEU A 112 5.77 -4.99 7.67
N GLU A 113 5.11 -5.00 8.82
CA GLU A 113 5.81 -5.21 10.09
C GLU A 113 6.47 -6.57 10.14
N GLU A 114 5.77 -7.58 9.68
CA GLU A 114 6.33 -8.93 9.62
C GLU A 114 7.57 -8.97 8.74
N ILE A 115 7.49 -8.35 7.59
CA ILE A 115 8.63 -8.30 6.67
C ILE A 115 9.79 -7.56 7.30
N ASN A 116 9.52 -6.44 7.95
CA ASN A 116 10.54 -5.66 8.62
C ASN A 116 11.24 -6.47 9.69
N ASN A 117 10.46 -7.19 10.50
CA ASN A 117 11.01 -8.03 11.56
C ASN A 117 11.83 -9.17 10.98
N LEU A 118 11.36 -9.76 9.90
CA LEU A 118 12.06 -10.87 9.26
C LEU A 118 13.42 -10.42 8.74
N ILE A 119 13.47 -9.23 8.15
CA ILE A 119 14.71 -8.72 7.58
C ILE A 119 15.70 -8.32 8.69
N ASN A 120 15.19 -7.75 9.77
CA ASN A 120 16.06 -7.22 10.83
C ASN A 120 16.40 -8.22 11.92
N ASN A 121 15.71 -9.34 12.00
CA ASN A 121 16.06 -10.38 12.96
C ASN A 121 17.19 -11.23 12.39
N LYS A 122 18.14 -11.52 13.21
CA LYS A 122 19.28 -12.35 12.81
C LYS A 122 19.21 -13.74 13.37
#